data_bfe71f7f1e8838bc332fb488f2a2ad6b
#
_entry.id   bfe71f7f1e8838bc332fb488f2a2ad6b
#
_cell.length_a   1.000
_cell.length_b   1.000
_cell.length_c   1.000
_cell.angle_alpha   90.00
_cell.angle_beta   90.00
_cell.angle_gamma   90.00
#
_symmetry.space_group_name_H-M   'P 1'
#
loop_
_entity.id
_entity.type
_entity.pdbx_description
1 polymer ?
#
loop_
_entity_poly.entity_id
_entity_poly.type
_entity_poly.pdbx_seq_one_letter_code
_entity_poly.pdbx_strand_id
1 'polypeptide(L)'
;MSATPTPPPAGGLPGPNSPSADPGLVAVACPGDPSAQRIISLVRGRGGLLSQNAKVSARSGPLCAAGWQFTILDVTGYEPLQVVTRKQSGTLRLVTAGTDVCTAEVRVAGPAGIQTLACGSDGALPVPSSPTLPTPFATTPSPTPSGSSPTSNA
;
A
#
# COMPACT_ATOMS: atom_id res chain seq x y z
N MET A 1 -41.09 57.68 -13.78
CA MET A 1 -40.62 56.29 -13.94
C MET A 1 -39.58 56.04 -12.85
N SER A 2 -39.98 55.33 -11.80
CA SER A 2 -39.10 55.02 -10.66
C SER A 2 -38.30 53.77 -10.92
N ALA A 3 -36.99 53.87 -10.98
CA ALA A 3 -36.08 52.74 -11.09
C ALA A 3 -35.87 52.11 -9.70
N THR A 4 -36.21 50.85 -9.56
CA THR A 4 -35.99 50.05 -8.35
C THR A 4 -34.52 49.63 -8.31
N PRO A 5 -33.77 49.87 -7.21
CA PRO A 5 -32.39 49.37 -7.12
C PRO A 5 -32.35 47.88 -6.92
N THR A 6 -31.59 47.19 -7.78
CA THR A 6 -31.25 45.77 -7.65
C THR A 6 -30.36 45.52 -6.47
N PRO A 7 -30.66 44.58 -5.56
CA PRO A 7 -29.76 44.23 -4.46
C PRO A 7 -28.46 43.56 -4.97
N PRO A 8 -27.31 43.80 -4.33
CA PRO A 8 -26.06 43.15 -4.70
C PRO A 8 -26.11 41.64 -4.44
N PRO A 9 -25.42 40.80 -5.25
CA PRO A 9 -25.35 39.38 -5.02
C PRO A 9 -24.64 39.11 -3.69
N ALA A 10 -25.28 38.30 -2.85
CA ALA A 10 -24.68 37.83 -1.60
C ALA A 10 -23.40 37.06 -1.93
N GLY A 11 -22.27 37.59 -1.48
CA GLY A 11 -20.98 36.91 -1.55
C GLY A 11 -21.06 35.59 -0.77
N GLY A 12 -21.00 34.48 -1.48
CA GLY A 12 -20.87 33.19 -0.86
C GLY A 12 -19.57 33.14 -0.07
N LEU A 13 -19.67 32.84 1.23
CA LEU A 13 -18.52 32.55 2.06
C LEU A 13 -17.78 31.35 1.41
N PRO A 14 -16.43 31.38 1.29
CA PRO A 14 -15.68 30.23 0.92
C PRO A 14 -15.95 29.12 1.95
N GLY A 15 -16.51 28.01 1.52
CA GLY A 15 -16.69 26.83 2.35
C GLY A 15 -15.34 26.39 2.93
N PRO A 16 -15.32 25.68 4.07
CA PRO A 16 -14.09 25.18 4.63
C PRO A 16 -13.40 24.33 3.55
N ASN A 17 -12.18 24.72 3.18
CA ASN A 17 -11.31 23.94 2.31
C ASN A 17 -11.13 22.59 3.00
N SER A 18 -11.84 21.57 2.52
CA SER A 18 -11.46 20.19 2.83
C SER A 18 -10.01 20.05 2.43
N PRO A 19 -9.12 19.58 3.32
CA PRO A 19 -7.74 19.33 2.94
C PRO A 19 -7.80 18.40 1.73
N SER A 20 -7.29 18.86 0.59
CA SER A 20 -7.13 18.04 -0.58
C SER A 20 -6.20 16.90 -0.15
N ALA A 21 -6.76 15.72 0.08
CA ALA A 21 -5.95 14.55 0.37
C ALA A 21 -4.97 14.42 -0.79
N ASP A 22 -3.68 14.35 -0.47
CA ASP A 22 -2.63 14.13 -1.46
C ASP A 22 -3.03 12.92 -2.31
N PRO A 23 -3.19 13.07 -3.64
CA PRO A 23 -3.73 12.01 -4.49
C PRO A 23 -2.87 10.74 -4.51
N GLY A 24 -1.68 10.79 -3.91
CA GLY A 24 -0.76 9.66 -3.80
C GLY A 24 -0.79 8.93 -2.45
N LEU A 25 -1.35 9.52 -1.38
CA LEU A 25 -1.30 8.94 -0.03
C LEU A 25 -2.22 7.74 0.14
N VAL A 26 -3.40 7.78 -0.45
CA VAL A 26 -4.39 6.71 -0.36
C VAL A 26 -4.82 6.29 -1.76
N ALA A 27 -4.89 4.98 -1.99
CA ALA A 27 -5.45 4.45 -3.21
C ALA A 27 -6.97 4.36 -3.09
N VAL A 28 -7.67 4.89 -4.08
CA VAL A 28 -9.14 4.90 -4.16
C VAL A 28 -9.60 4.23 -5.45
N ALA A 29 -10.87 3.85 -5.53
CA ALA A 29 -11.42 3.29 -6.76
C ALA A 29 -11.15 4.24 -7.93
N CYS A 30 -10.65 3.70 -9.05
CA CYS A 30 -10.34 4.52 -10.22
C CYS A 30 -11.63 5.11 -10.82
N PRO A 31 -11.69 6.42 -11.07
CA PRO A 31 -12.86 7.03 -11.70
C PRO A 31 -12.85 6.72 -13.20
N GLY A 32 -13.42 5.57 -13.59
CA GLY A 32 -13.66 5.18 -14.98
C GLY A 32 -12.50 4.51 -15.71
N ASP A 33 -11.32 5.12 -15.82
CA ASP A 33 -10.19 4.58 -16.57
C ASP A 33 -8.90 4.55 -15.75
N PRO A 34 -8.17 3.41 -15.69
CA PRO A 34 -8.40 2.18 -16.45
C PRO A 34 -9.50 1.30 -15.85
N SER A 35 -10.25 0.62 -16.72
CA SER A 35 -11.16 -0.43 -16.31
C SER A 35 -10.40 -1.74 -16.03
N ALA A 36 -10.99 -2.64 -15.22
CA ALA A 36 -10.43 -3.97 -14.97
C ALA A 36 -10.17 -4.75 -16.27
N GLN A 37 -11.08 -4.64 -17.26
CA GLN A 37 -10.93 -5.31 -18.56
C GLN A 37 -9.69 -4.82 -19.33
N ARG A 38 -9.40 -3.52 -19.24
CA ARG A 38 -8.20 -2.95 -19.87
C ARG A 38 -6.92 -3.47 -19.25
N ILE A 39 -6.91 -3.64 -17.92
CA ILE A 39 -5.78 -4.23 -17.20
C ILE A 39 -5.63 -5.71 -17.56
N ILE A 40 -6.71 -6.49 -17.59
CA ILE A 40 -6.70 -7.89 -18.02
C ILE A 40 -6.14 -8.04 -19.45
N SER A 41 -6.58 -7.19 -20.37
CA SER A 41 -6.10 -7.18 -21.76
C SER A 41 -4.60 -6.84 -21.83
N LEU A 42 -4.12 -5.92 -20.99
CA LEU A 42 -2.71 -5.56 -20.92
C LEU A 42 -1.84 -6.73 -20.43
N VAL A 43 -2.28 -7.43 -19.39
CA VAL A 43 -1.55 -8.59 -18.82
C VAL A 43 -1.52 -9.76 -19.80
N ARG A 44 -2.60 -9.99 -20.56
CA ARG A 44 -2.64 -11.00 -21.62
C ARG A 44 -1.73 -10.66 -22.79
N GLY A 45 -1.73 -9.40 -23.23
CA GLY A 45 -1.03 -8.98 -24.44
C GLY A 45 0.47 -8.81 -24.29
N ARG A 46 0.91 -8.09 -23.25
CA ARG A 46 2.32 -7.68 -23.10
C ARG A 46 3.13 -8.52 -22.14
N GLY A 47 2.47 -9.15 -21.18
CA GLY A 47 3.18 -9.92 -20.16
C GLY A 47 3.41 -11.38 -20.52
N GLY A 48 2.62 -11.95 -21.44
CA GLY A 48 2.60 -13.39 -21.66
C GLY A 48 2.29 -14.20 -20.40
N LEU A 49 1.91 -13.50 -19.31
CA LEU A 49 1.67 -14.07 -17.99
C LEU A 49 0.38 -14.87 -17.92
N LEU A 50 -0.56 -14.56 -18.80
CA LEU A 50 -1.85 -15.22 -18.88
C LEU A 50 -2.06 -15.78 -20.29
N SER A 51 -2.49 -17.04 -20.37
CA SER A 51 -2.91 -17.61 -21.64
C SER A 51 -4.16 -16.86 -22.16
N GLN A 52 -4.32 -16.79 -23.47
CA GLN A 52 -5.47 -16.14 -24.11
C GLN A 52 -6.82 -16.72 -23.65
N ASN A 53 -6.82 -18.01 -23.30
CA ASN A 53 -8.01 -18.76 -22.88
C ASN A 53 -8.22 -18.79 -21.36
N ALA A 54 -7.33 -18.17 -20.56
CA ALA A 54 -7.48 -18.12 -19.12
C ALA A 54 -8.76 -17.37 -18.74
N LYS A 55 -9.56 -17.96 -17.85
CA LYS A 55 -10.71 -17.27 -17.25
C LYS A 55 -10.18 -16.37 -16.15
N VAL A 56 -10.37 -15.07 -16.34
CA VAL A 56 -9.84 -14.02 -15.45
C VAL A 56 -10.96 -13.04 -15.11
N SER A 57 -11.08 -12.73 -13.84
CA SER A 57 -11.99 -11.69 -13.32
C SER A 57 -11.26 -10.80 -12.33
N ALA A 58 -11.73 -9.58 -12.17
CA ALA A 58 -11.19 -8.70 -11.13
C ALA A 58 -11.80 -9.08 -9.78
N ARG A 59 -10.95 -9.40 -8.80
CA ARG A 59 -11.35 -9.61 -7.41
C ARG A 59 -11.46 -8.27 -6.68
N SER A 60 -10.50 -7.38 -6.90
CA SER A 60 -10.43 -6.06 -6.27
C SER A 60 -9.76 -5.05 -7.18
N GLY A 61 -10.25 -3.83 -7.15
CA GLY A 61 -9.73 -2.72 -7.94
C GLY A 61 -10.34 -2.64 -9.34
N PRO A 62 -9.76 -1.82 -10.22
CA PRO A 62 -8.51 -1.06 -10.02
C PRO A 62 -8.63 0.07 -8.99
N LEU A 63 -7.62 0.15 -8.13
CA LEU A 63 -7.44 1.23 -7.17
C LEU A 63 -6.35 2.17 -7.67
N CYS A 64 -6.62 3.46 -7.67
CA CYS A 64 -5.78 4.50 -8.24
C CYS A 64 -5.14 5.38 -7.16
N ALA A 65 -3.85 5.71 -7.33
CA ALA A 65 -3.14 6.72 -6.58
C ALA A 65 -2.09 7.39 -7.49
N ALA A 66 -2.13 8.70 -7.65
CA ALA A 66 -1.17 9.50 -8.43
C ALA A 66 -0.77 8.90 -9.80
N GLY A 67 -1.76 8.43 -10.58
CA GLY A 67 -1.52 7.85 -11.90
C GLY A 67 -1.04 6.39 -11.91
N TRP A 68 -0.87 5.78 -10.74
CA TRP A 68 -0.62 4.36 -10.58
C TRP A 68 -1.90 3.61 -10.24
N GLN A 69 -1.95 2.32 -10.55
CA GLN A 69 -3.10 1.47 -10.27
C GLN A 69 -2.66 0.14 -9.68
N PHE A 70 -3.45 -0.36 -8.73
CA PHE A 70 -3.32 -1.68 -8.15
C PHE A 70 -4.59 -2.48 -8.38
N THR A 71 -4.45 -3.73 -8.81
CA THR A 71 -5.59 -4.61 -9.12
C THR A 71 -5.25 -6.03 -8.70
N ILE A 72 -6.22 -6.74 -8.12
CA ILE A 72 -6.13 -8.18 -7.86
C ILE A 72 -7.04 -8.90 -8.84
N LEU A 73 -6.50 -9.85 -9.57
CA LEU A 73 -7.20 -10.68 -10.53
C LEU A 73 -7.30 -12.11 -10.02
N ASP A 74 -8.49 -12.69 -10.14
CA ASP A 74 -8.69 -14.13 -9.99
C ASP A 74 -8.47 -14.81 -11.33
N VAL A 75 -7.58 -15.79 -11.33
CA VAL A 75 -7.29 -16.63 -12.49
C VAL A 75 -7.70 -18.04 -12.15
N THR A 76 -8.65 -18.62 -12.91
CA THR A 76 -9.15 -19.96 -12.62
C THR A 76 -8.03 -21.01 -12.64
N GLY A 77 -7.86 -21.72 -11.52
CA GLY A 77 -6.83 -22.77 -11.37
C GLY A 77 -5.46 -22.26 -10.92
N TYR A 78 -5.35 -20.96 -10.58
CA TYR A 78 -4.11 -20.34 -10.11
C TYR A 78 -4.36 -19.47 -8.88
N GLU A 79 -3.29 -19.11 -8.19
CA GLU A 79 -3.34 -18.11 -7.14
C GLU A 79 -3.74 -16.73 -7.69
N PRO A 80 -4.34 -15.86 -6.86
CA PRO A 80 -4.68 -14.51 -7.27
C PRO A 80 -3.46 -13.75 -7.78
N LEU A 81 -3.60 -13.12 -8.93
CA LEU A 81 -2.56 -12.33 -9.56
C LEU A 81 -2.71 -10.87 -9.14
N GLN A 82 -1.71 -10.33 -8.47
CA GLN A 82 -1.61 -8.90 -8.22
C GLN A 82 -0.99 -8.20 -9.43
N VAL A 83 -1.50 -7.03 -9.77
CA VAL A 83 -1.07 -6.28 -10.95
C VAL A 83 -0.88 -4.81 -10.56
N VAL A 84 0.30 -4.29 -10.82
CA VAL A 84 0.60 -2.86 -10.70
C VAL A 84 0.81 -2.28 -12.10
N THR A 85 0.05 -1.25 -12.41
CA THR A 85 0.17 -0.50 -13.66
C THR A 85 0.36 0.98 -13.37
N ARG A 86 0.82 1.73 -14.35
CA ARG A 86 0.87 3.20 -14.29
C ARG A 86 0.47 3.83 -15.61
N LYS A 87 -0.15 4.99 -15.57
CA LYS A 87 -0.35 5.86 -16.73
C LYS A 87 0.92 6.66 -16.99
N GLN A 88 1.43 6.56 -18.20
CA GLN A 88 2.55 7.36 -18.67
C GLN A 88 2.20 7.94 -20.04
N SER A 89 2.14 9.26 -20.15
CA SER A 89 1.78 9.96 -21.40
C SER A 89 0.46 9.44 -22.01
N GLY A 90 -0.57 9.25 -21.18
CA GLY A 90 -1.88 8.73 -21.62
C GLY A 90 -1.92 7.23 -21.91
N THR A 91 -0.79 6.53 -21.88
CA THR A 91 -0.72 5.08 -22.11
C THR A 91 -0.61 4.32 -20.80
N LEU A 92 -1.39 3.25 -20.66
CA LEU A 92 -1.30 2.33 -19.54
C LEU A 92 -0.11 1.38 -19.74
N ARG A 93 0.79 1.34 -18.76
CA ARG A 93 1.96 0.47 -18.76
C ARG A 93 1.91 -0.50 -17.58
N LEU A 94 2.29 -1.74 -17.85
CA LEU A 94 2.51 -2.74 -16.81
C LEU A 94 3.83 -2.42 -16.10
N VAL A 95 3.79 -2.28 -14.78
CA VAL A 95 4.97 -2.14 -13.93
C VAL A 95 5.41 -3.52 -13.47
N THR A 96 4.50 -4.27 -12.86
CA THR A 96 4.75 -5.63 -12.38
C THR A 96 3.44 -6.40 -12.25
N ALA A 97 3.52 -7.72 -12.33
CA ALA A 97 2.40 -8.60 -12.04
C ALA A 97 2.93 -9.95 -11.50
N GLY A 98 2.25 -10.50 -10.52
CA GLY A 98 2.64 -11.75 -9.86
C GLY A 98 1.88 -11.99 -8.57
N THR A 99 2.31 -12.95 -7.79
CA THR A 99 1.82 -13.19 -6.43
C THR A 99 2.43 -12.22 -5.43
N ASP A 100 3.59 -11.66 -5.76
CA ASP A 100 4.28 -10.59 -5.04
C ASP A 100 4.64 -9.47 -6.04
N VAL A 101 4.15 -8.27 -5.77
CA VAL A 101 4.38 -7.07 -6.58
C VAL A 101 5.13 -5.97 -5.84
N CYS A 102 5.68 -6.28 -4.65
CA CYS A 102 6.51 -5.37 -3.87
C CYS A 102 7.93 -5.27 -4.44
N THR A 103 8.02 -4.86 -5.69
CA THR A 103 9.30 -4.72 -6.40
C THR A 103 10.06 -3.45 -6.00
N ALA A 104 11.34 -3.38 -6.33
CA ALA A 104 12.15 -2.18 -6.12
C ALA A 104 11.55 -0.94 -6.80
N GLU A 105 10.99 -1.10 -8.01
CA GLU A 105 10.34 0.01 -8.72
C GLU A 105 9.10 0.52 -7.97
N VAL A 106 8.25 -0.38 -7.46
CA VAL A 106 7.07 -0.01 -6.67
C VAL A 106 7.48 0.70 -5.38
N ARG A 107 8.51 0.21 -4.70
CA ARG A 107 9.00 0.79 -3.43
C ARG A 107 9.63 2.16 -3.60
N VAL A 108 10.31 2.41 -4.71
CA VAL A 108 11.05 3.66 -4.95
C VAL A 108 10.20 4.71 -5.66
N ALA A 109 9.42 4.31 -6.64
CA ALA A 109 8.69 5.21 -7.52
C ALA A 109 7.17 5.20 -7.32
N GLY A 110 6.63 4.17 -6.66
CA GLY A 110 5.19 4.07 -6.39
C GLY A 110 4.73 5.09 -5.36
N PRO A 111 3.53 5.66 -5.50
CA PRO A 111 2.93 6.50 -4.47
C PRO A 111 2.59 5.66 -3.22
N ALA A 112 2.55 6.30 -2.05
CA ALA A 112 2.36 5.62 -0.76
C ALA A 112 1.13 4.71 -0.72
N GLY A 113 0.01 5.12 -1.32
CA GLY A 113 -1.20 4.30 -1.41
C GLY A 113 -0.99 3.00 -2.18
N ILE A 114 -0.17 3.01 -3.24
CA ILE A 114 0.16 1.80 -4.00
C ILE A 114 1.19 0.94 -3.25
N GLN A 115 2.19 1.57 -2.63
CA GLN A 115 3.17 0.85 -1.81
C GLN A 115 2.48 0.07 -0.67
N THR A 116 1.53 0.69 0.01
CA THR A 116 0.75 0.04 1.08
C THR A 116 -0.01 -1.18 0.56
N LEU A 117 -0.63 -1.09 -0.61
CA LEU A 117 -1.37 -2.20 -1.22
C LEU A 117 -0.45 -3.31 -1.74
N ALA A 118 0.65 -2.95 -2.37
CA ALA A 118 1.57 -3.88 -3.01
C ALA A 118 2.54 -4.56 -2.02
N CYS A 119 2.95 -3.84 -0.97
CA CYS A 119 3.97 -4.29 -0.02
C CYS A 119 3.41 -4.56 1.40
N GLY A 120 2.12 -4.31 1.61
CA GLY A 120 1.53 -4.35 2.94
C GLY A 120 2.01 -3.18 3.82
N SER A 121 1.61 -3.19 5.08
CA SER A 121 2.02 -2.17 6.05
C SER A 121 3.53 -2.18 6.34
N ASP A 122 4.22 -3.25 6.01
CA ASP A 122 5.66 -3.40 6.18
C ASP A 122 6.48 -2.61 5.14
N GLY A 123 5.83 -2.08 4.10
CA GLY A 123 6.42 -1.18 3.11
C GLY A 123 6.61 0.26 3.60
N ALA A 124 6.03 0.62 4.73
CA ALA A 124 6.39 1.85 5.43
C ALA A 124 7.86 1.72 5.86
N LEU A 125 8.68 2.70 5.49
CA LEU A 125 10.07 2.79 5.96
C LEU A 125 10.10 2.47 7.45
N PRO A 126 11.02 1.60 7.93
CA PRO A 126 11.14 1.35 9.34
C PRO A 126 11.33 2.69 10.03
N VAL A 127 10.32 3.13 10.78
CA VAL A 127 10.52 4.21 11.76
C VAL A 127 11.68 3.74 12.60
N PRO A 128 12.79 4.51 12.72
CA PRO A 128 13.88 4.13 13.58
C PRO A 128 13.29 3.90 14.96
N SER A 129 13.26 2.64 15.39
CA SER A 129 12.86 2.29 16.74
C SER A 129 13.73 3.11 17.66
N SER A 130 13.10 3.94 18.47
CA SER A 130 13.83 4.69 19.53
C SER A 130 14.68 3.68 20.28
N PRO A 131 15.98 3.98 20.52
CA PRO A 131 16.84 3.06 21.25
C PRO A 131 16.18 2.78 22.60
N THR A 132 15.80 1.54 22.80
CA THR A 132 15.37 1.06 24.11
C THR A 132 16.58 1.24 25.02
N LEU A 133 16.47 2.12 26.00
CA LEU A 133 17.45 2.26 27.07
C LEU A 133 17.69 0.87 27.65
N PRO A 134 18.96 0.44 27.79
CA PRO A 134 19.25 -0.82 28.44
C PRO A 134 18.69 -0.78 29.85
N THR A 135 17.80 -1.68 30.17
CA THR A 135 17.32 -1.93 31.53
C THR A 135 18.59 -2.28 32.40
N PRO A 136 18.79 -1.64 33.53
CA PRO A 136 19.87 -2.00 34.39
C PRO A 136 19.72 -3.47 34.82
N PHE A 137 20.78 -4.25 34.62
CA PHE A 137 20.82 -5.64 35.00
C PHE A 137 20.51 -5.76 36.51
N ALA A 138 19.42 -6.47 36.83
CA ALA A 138 19.16 -6.90 38.18
C ALA A 138 20.32 -7.81 38.61
N THR A 139 21.08 -7.36 39.61
CA THR A 139 22.14 -8.13 40.23
C THR A 139 21.53 -9.31 40.95
N THR A 140 21.71 -10.49 40.39
CA THR A 140 21.32 -11.75 41.04
C THR A 140 22.26 -11.99 42.22
N PRO A 141 21.77 -12.19 43.46
CA PRO A 141 22.62 -12.55 44.57
C PRO A 141 23.20 -13.94 44.35
N SER A 142 24.52 -14.05 44.49
CA SER A 142 25.27 -15.31 44.46
C SER A 142 24.71 -16.29 45.49
N PRO A 143 24.57 -17.58 45.18
CA PRO A 143 24.27 -18.60 46.17
C PRO A 143 25.54 -18.86 47.04
N THR A 144 25.34 -18.78 48.33
CA THR A 144 26.33 -19.12 49.36
C THR A 144 26.65 -20.62 49.27
N PRO A 145 27.94 -21.04 49.23
CA PRO A 145 28.29 -22.45 49.31
C PRO A 145 28.08 -22.97 50.71
N SER A 146 27.11 -23.90 50.85
CA SER A 146 26.99 -24.69 52.08
C SER A 146 28.16 -25.62 52.23
N GLY A 147 28.94 -25.37 53.26
CA GLY A 147 30.01 -26.24 53.66
C GLY A 147 29.50 -27.59 54.18
N SER A 148 29.92 -28.68 53.58
CA SER A 148 29.75 -30.03 54.12
C SER A 148 30.96 -30.40 54.93
N SER A 149 30.75 -30.59 56.21
CA SER A 149 31.76 -31.12 57.15
C SER A 149 32.13 -32.57 56.82
N PRO A 150 33.38 -32.98 56.92
CA PRO A 150 33.74 -34.40 56.84
C PRO A 150 33.52 -35.09 58.15
N THR A 151 32.76 -36.15 58.13
CA THR A 151 32.68 -37.09 59.27
C THR A 151 33.79 -38.08 59.15
N SER A 152 34.79 -37.99 60.07
CA SER A 152 35.67 -39.06 60.36
C SER A 152 34.94 -40.22 61.03
N ASN A 153 35.22 -41.44 60.58
CA ASN A 153 35.14 -42.58 61.44
C ASN A 153 36.13 -43.68 61.02
N ALA A 154 36.88 -44.03 61.93
CA ALA A 154 37.77 -45.04 62.36
C ALA A 154 37.72 -46.39 61.66
#